data_70050f9e1b3f657de0a0c6f88fd74224
#
_entry.id   70050f9e1b3f657de0a0c6f88fd74224
#
_cell.length_a   1.000
_cell.length_b   1.000
_cell.length_c   1.000
_cell.angle_alpha   90.00
_cell.angle_beta   90.00
_cell.angle_gamma   90.00
#
_symmetry.space_group_name_H-M   'P 1'
#
loop_
_entity.id
_entity.type
_entity.pdbx_description
1 polymer ?
#
loop_
_entity_poly.entity_id
_entity_poly.type
_entity_poly.pdbx_seq_one_letter_code
_entity_poly.pdbx_strand_id
1 'polypeptide(L)'
;MCSLENIIEYEQPADYIVSSTNYDDSYLTPVLTAGKSFIIGYTDEKDGIYSKLPCIIFDDFTTASKLVNFPFKVKSSAMKILQVNQNISIKYVAAFMSITQLIGDTHKRYWISEYSKIPIPIPPKEEQKRIVTAIDNLFNVLDAVKENL
;
A
#
# COMPACT_ATOMS: atom_id res chain seq x y z
N MET A 1 20.05 4.72 -10.50
CA MET A 1 19.14 4.55 -9.35
C MET A 1 18.37 5.84 -9.17
N CYS A 2 17.07 5.79 -9.00
CA CYS A 2 16.23 6.95 -8.76
C CYS A 2 15.60 6.88 -7.36
N SER A 3 15.00 7.96 -6.92
CA SER A 3 14.25 7.92 -5.65
C SER A 3 12.77 7.62 -5.90
N LEU A 4 12.08 7.18 -4.87
CA LEU A 4 10.67 6.80 -4.97
C LEU A 4 9.81 7.94 -5.54
N GLU A 5 10.10 9.18 -5.18
CA GLU A 5 9.35 10.34 -5.68
C GLU A 5 9.41 10.51 -7.20
N ASN A 6 10.41 9.93 -7.86
CA ASN A 6 10.57 10.03 -9.31
C ASN A 6 9.64 9.07 -10.05
N ILE A 7 9.14 8.04 -9.39
CA ILE A 7 8.36 6.97 -10.00
C ILE A 7 6.97 6.82 -9.40
N ILE A 8 6.67 7.53 -8.31
CA ILE A 8 5.39 7.45 -7.59
C ILE A 8 4.76 8.84 -7.53
N GLU A 9 3.48 8.89 -7.86
CA GLU A 9 2.62 10.02 -7.58
C GLU A 9 1.76 9.69 -6.37
N TYR A 10 1.66 10.61 -5.39
CA TYR A 10 0.81 10.40 -4.24
C TYR A 10 -0.44 11.28 -4.32
N GLU A 11 -1.52 10.78 -3.76
CA GLU A 11 -2.78 11.49 -3.63
C GLU A 11 -3.17 11.52 -2.16
N GLN A 12 -3.59 12.69 -1.68
CA GLN A 12 -4.14 12.80 -0.34
C GLN A 12 -5.49 12.09 -0.30
N PRO A 13 -5.81 11.37 0.78
CA PRO A 13 -7.00 10.54 0.83
C PRO A 13 -8.28 11.28 1.22
N ALA A 14 -8.28 12.60 1.27
CA ALA A 14 -9.39 13.40 1.81
C ALA A 14 -10.76 13.00 1.27
N ASP A 15 -10.85 12.74 -0.04
CA ASP A 15 -12.10 12.38 -0.68
C ASP A 15 -12.55 10.95 -0.43
N TYR A 16 -11.67 10.12 0.16
CA TYR A 16 -11.89 8.68 0.32
C TYR A 16 -11.94 8.24 1.78
N ILE A 17 -11.92 9.19 2.72
CA ILE A 17 -11.99 8.89 4.15
C ILE A 17 -13.44 8.60 4.51
N VAL A 18 -13.67 7.54 5.30
CA VAL A 18 -15.01 7.23 5.80
C VAL A 18 -15.53 8.35 6.69
N SER A 19 -16.84 8.62 6.58
CA SER A 19 -17.51 9.63 7.39
C SER A 19 -17.98 9.07 8.73
N SER A 20 -18.14 7.75 8.83
CA SER A 20 -18.69 7.08 10.01
C SER A 20 -17.91 5.80 10.28
N THR A 21 -17.84 5.42 11.56
CA THR A 21 -17.30 4.13 11.98
C THR A 21 -18.38 3.05 12.10
N ASN A 22 -19.52 3.27 11.49
CA ASN A 22 -20.64 2.33 11.50
C ASN A 22 -20.40 1.20 10.51
N TYR A 23 -19.49 0.30 10.85
CA TYR A 23 -19.10 -0.81 10.01
C TYR A 23 -19.99 -2.04 10.24
N ASP A 24 -20.20 -2.83 9.18
CA ASP A 24 -20.93 -4.08 9.27
C ASP A 24 -20.36 -5.04 8.22
N ASP A 25 -20.20 -6.32 8.57
CA ASP A 25 -19.61 -7.31 7.67
C ASP A 25 -20.46 -7.56 6.42
N SER A 26 -21.74 -7.18 6.45
CA SER A 26 -22.65 -7.31 5.30
C SER A 26 -22.47 -6.16 4.29
N TYR A 27 -21.77 -5.09 4.65
CA TYR A 27 -21.53 -3.97 3.74
C TYR A 27 -20.44 -4.34 2.72
N LEU A 28 -20.44 -3.65 1.58
CA LEU A 28 -19.68 -4.08 0.41
C LEU A 28 -18.29 -3.46 0.28
N THR A 29 -18.07 -2.28 0.84
CA THR A 29 -16.83 -1.52 0.60
C THR A 29 -15.88 -1.67 1.79
N PRO A 30 -14.71 -2.28 1.59
CA PRO A 30 -13.73 -2.38 2.66
C PRO A 30 -13.15 -1.02 3.03
N VAL A 31 -12.87 -0.84 4.31
CA VAL A 31 -12.18 0.32 4.87
C VAL A 31 -10.79 -0.14 5.30
N LEU A 32 -9.76 0.52 4.78
CA LEU A 32 -8.40 0.04 4.88
C LEU A 32 -7.51 0.90 5.76
N THR A 33 -6.52 0.24 6.36
CA THR A 33 -5.29 0.86 6.85
C THR A 33 -4.11 0.09 6.30
N ALA A 34 -2.91 0.66 6.34
CA ALA A 34 -1.69 -0.05 5.97
C ALA A 34 -1.03 -0.75 7.18
N GLY A 35 -1.65 -0.65 8.36
CA GLY A 35 -1.14 -1.24 9.60
C GLY A 35 -1.42 -2.73 9.74
N LYS A 36 -1.41 -3.20 10.99
CA LYS A 36 -1.59 -4.61 11.32
C LYS A 36 -2.93 -5.17 10.84
N SER A 37 -3.98 -4.37 10.94
CA SER A 37 -5.31 -4.76 10.46
C SER A 37 -5.55 -4.07 9.12
N PHE A 38 -5.30 -4.80 8.04
CA PHE A 38 -5.43 -4.24 6.69
C PHE A 38 -6.87 -3.79 6.41
N ILE A 39 -7.83 -4.69 6.60
CA ILE A 39 -9.26 -4.36 6.49
C ILE A 39 -9.80 -4.22 7.90
N ILE A 40 -10.20 -3.01 8.27
CA ILE A 40 -10.71 -2.74 9.62
C ILE A 40 -12.22 -2.86 9.72
N GLY A 41 -12.90 -2.94 8.59
CA GLY A 41 -14.35 -3.09 8.53
C GLY A 41 -14.86 -2.83 7.13
N TYR A 42 -16.17 -2.85 6.98
CA TYR A 42 -16.85 -2.58 5.72
C TYR A 42 -17.89 -1.50 5.94
N THR A 43 -18.04 -0.62 4.94
CA THR A 43 -18.97 0.51 5.00
C THR A 43 -20.01 0.41 3.89
N ASP A 44 -21.19 0.98 4.13
CA ASP A 44 -22.23 1.14 3.13
C ASP A 44 -22.19 2.50 2.44
N GLU A 45 -21.20 3.31 2.75
CA GLU A 45 -21.00 4.60 2.08
C GLU A 45 -20.73 4.38 0.60
N LYS A 46 -21.43 5.14 -0.26
CA LYS A 46 -21.37 4.95 -1.70
C LYS A 46 -20.51 6.00 -2.41
N ASP A 47 -20.24 7.12 -1.75
CA ASP A 47 -19.42 8.20 -2.29
C ASP A 47 -17.99 8.07 -1.83
N GLY A 48 -17.07 8.59 -2.63
CA GLY A 48 -15.66 8.62 -2.28
C GLY A 48 -15.03 7.24 -2.16
N ILE A 49 -15.35 6.34 -3.09
CA ILE A 49 -14.73 5.03 -3.18
C ILE A 49 -13.58 5.12 -4.19
N TYR A 50 -12.37 4.75 -3.75
CA TYR A 50 -11.20 4.77 -4.61
C TYR A 50 -11.21 3.54 -5.52
N SER A 51 -11.06 3.78 -6.83
CA SER A 51 -11.16 2.70 -7.83
C SER A 51 -10.07 2.73 -8.91
N LYS A 52 -9.06 3.59 -8.78
CA LYS A 52 -7.92 3.61 -9.70
C LYS A 52 -6.91 2.54 -9.31
N LEU A 53 -7.16 1.30 -9.73
CA LEU A 53 -6.44 0.13 -9.26
C LEU A 53 -5.53 -0.45 -10.34
N PRO A 54 -4.43 -1.10 -9.96
CA PRO A 54 -3.92 -1.26 -8.60
C PRO A 54 -3.28 0.02 -8.07
N CYS A 55 -3.19 0.10 -6.75
CA CYS A 55 -2.50 1.19 -6.07
C CYS A 55 -1.80 0.66 -4.82
N ILE A 56 -1.01 1.52 -4.18
CA ILE A 56 -0.40 1.22 -2.88
C ILE A 56 -0.97 2.20 -1.87
N ILE A 57 -1.42 1.71 -0.72
CA ILE A 57 -1.72 2.59 0.41
C ILE A 57 -0.51 2.64 1.33
N PHE A 58 -0.26 3.80 1.89
CA PHE A 58 0.94 4.09 2.68
C PHE A 58 0.55 4.84 3.95
N ASP A 59 0.95 4.30 5.10
CA ASP A 59 0.75 4.95 6.38
C ASP A 59 1.86 5.97 6.62
N ASP A 60 1.51 7.24 6.62
CA ASP A 60 2.46 8.35 6.70
C ASP A 60 3.15 8.46 8.07
N PHE A 61 2.67 7.76 9.08
CA PHE A 61 3.29 7.74 10.40
C PHE A 61 4.19 6.53 10.64
N THR A 62 3.78 5.35 10.18
CA THR A 62 4.52 4.10 10.41
C THR A 62 5.37 3.68 9.23
N THR A 63 5.15 4.27 8.07
CA THR A 63 5.71 3.89 6.76
C THR A 63 5.34 2.47 6.31
N ALA A 64 4.35 1.86 6.92
CA ALA A 64 3.79 0.60 6.45
C ALA A 64 3.05 0.82 5.12
N SER A 65 3.06 -0.18 4.26
CA SER A 65 2.44 -0.09 2.94
C SER A 65 1.76 -1.39 2.55
N LYS A 66 0.74 -1.29 1.69
CA LYS A 66 0.02 -2.45 1.15
C LYS A 66 -0.36 -2.20 -0.30
N LEU A 67 -0.19 -3.22 -1.13
CA LEU A 67 -0.70 -3.23 -2.50
C LEU A 67 -2.20 -3.55 -2.46
N VAL A 68 -3.00 -2.75 -3.17
CA VAL A 68 -4.46 -2.91 -3.17
C VAL A 68 -4.95 -3.02 -4.62
N ASN A 69 -5.78 -4.01 -4.89
CA ASN A 69 -6.36 -4.25 -6.22
C ASN A 69 -7.88 -4.35 -6.20
N PHE A 70 -8.54 -3.80 -5.19
CA PHE A 70 -10.00 -3.76 -5.08
C PHE A 70 -10.44 -2.38 -4.60
N PRO A 71 -11.68 -1.94 -4.94
CA PRO A 71 -12.18 -0.63 -4.49
C PRO A 71 -12.29 -0.55 -2.98
N PHE A 72 -12.01 0.64 -2.43
CA PHE A 72 -11.92 0.80 -0.98
C PHE A 72 -12.14 2.25 -0.55
N LYS A 73 -12.35 2.41 0.75
CA LYS A 73 -12.21 3.71 1.44
C LYS A 73 -11.12 3.55 2.50
N VAL A 74 -10.66 4.64 3.08
CA VAL A 74 -9.61 4.62 4.08
C VAL A 74 -10.09 5.18 5.41
N LYS A 75 -9.40 4.82 6.48
CA LYS A 75 -9.78 5.23 7.83
C LYS A 75 -9.48 6.69 8.11
N SER A 76 -8.33 7.20 7.66
CA SER A 76 -7.85 8.51 8.10
C SER A 76 -6.94 9.17 7.07
N SER A 77 -6.62 10.45 7.34
CA SER A 77 -5.71 11.24 6.52
C SER A 77 -4.26 10.74 6.52
N ALA A 78 -3.92 9.82 7.41
CA ALA A 78 -2.59 9.21 7.44
C ALA A 78 -2.36 8.24 6.27
N MET A 79 -3.43 7.77 5.62
CA MET A 79 -3.35 6.79 4.54
C MET A 79 -3.19 7.48 3.20
N LYS A 80 -1.95 7.71 2.76
CA LYS A 80 -1.69 8.22 1.41
C LYS A 80 -1.93 7.14 0.37
N ILE A 81 -2.41 7.54 -0.80
CA ILE A 81 -2.67 6.65 -1.92
C ILE A 81 -1.61 6.90 -2.98
N LEU A 82 -0.92 5.84 -3.41
CA LEU A 82 0.22 5.93 -4.29
C LEU A 82 -0.05 5.24 -5.62
N GLN A 83 0.29 5.92 -6.71
CA GLN A 83 0.28 5.37 -8.06
C GLN A 83 1.71 5.30 -8.58
N VAL A 84 2.06 4.17 -9.19
CA VAL A 84 3.40 3.94 -9.74
C VAL A 84 3.37 4.18 -11.24
N ASN A 85 4.46 4.75 -11.77
CA ASN A 85 4.64 4.97 -13.20
C ASN A 85 4.37 3.68 -13.98
N GLN A 86 3.64 3.79 -15.09
CA GLN A 86 3.22 2.65 -15.91
C GLN A 86 4.36 1.80 -16.43
N ASN A 87 5.55 2.36 -16.57
CA ASN A 87 6.71 1.65 -17.09
C ASN A 87 7.42 0.80 -16.03
N ILE A 88 6.95 0.84 -14.78
CA ILE A 88 7.56 0.13 -13.66
C ILE A 88 6.50 -0.78 -13.03
N SER A 89 6.90 -1.99 -12.65
CA SER A 89 6.00 -2.93 -12.00
C SER A 89 5.58 -2.41 -10.62
N ILE A 90 4.30 -2.18 -10.43
CA ILE A 90 3.77 -1.79 -9.11
C ILE A 90 4.02 -2.87 -8.08
N LYS A 91 3.99 -4.14 -8.49
CA LYS A 91 4.28 -5.26 -7.59
C LYS A 91 5.73 -5.24 -7.10
N TYR A 92 6.66 -4.89 -7.98
CA TYR A 92 8.06 -4.73 -7.62
C TYR A 92 8.23 -3.60 -6.60
N VAL A 93 7.63 -2.45 -6.86
CA VAL A 93 7.70 -1.30 -5.95
C VAL A 93 7.05 -1.63 -4.61
N ALA A 94 5.89 -2.29 -4.62
CA ALA A 94 5.21 -2.71 -3.40
C ALA A 94 6.08 -3.66 -2.58
N ALA A 95 6.76 -4.61 -3.23
CA ALA A 95 7.69 -5.52 -2.56
C ALA A 95 8.86 -4.77 -1.91
N PHE A 96 9.46 -3.83 -2.65
CA PHE A 96 10.54 -2.99 -2.11
C PHE A 96 10.06 -2.21 -0.88
N MET A 97 8.89 -1.59 -0.96
CA MET A 97 8.34 -0.81 0.14
C MET A 97 8.00 -1.67 1.35
N SER A 98 7.57 -2.91 1.12
CA SER A 98 7.20 -3.81 2.21
C SER A 98 8.36 -4.18 3.13
N ILE A 99 9.59 -4.12 2.61
CA ILE A 99 10.80 -4.39 3.40
C ILE A 99 11.55 -3.12 3.78
N THR A 100 11.04 -1.95 3.40
CA THR A 100 11.68 -0.66 3.62
C THR A 100 10.78 0.17 4.53
N GLN A 101 10.88 -0.07 5.82
CA GLN A 101 10.08 0.62 6.81
C GLN A 101 10.98 1.45 7.71
N LEU A 102 10.65 2.74 7.86
CA LEU A 102 11.41 3.64 8.72
C LEU A 102 10.92 3.50 10.16
N ILE A 103 11.86 3.46 11.09
CA ILE A 103 11.57 3.41 12.52
C ILE A 103 11.85 4.81 13.08
N GLY A 104 10.87 5.40 13.76
CA GLY A 104 11.04 6.73 14.28
C GLY A 104 9.84 7.22 15.07
N ASP A 105 9.72 8.54 15.14
CA ASP A 105 8.68 9.22 15.90
C ASP A 105 7.31 9.05 15.23
N THR A 106 6.34 8.48 15.94
CA THR A 106 4.98 8.25 15.45
C THR A 106 4.18 9.55 15.26
N HIS A 107 4.71 10.69 15.70
CA HIS A 107 4.09 12.00 15.51
C HIS A 107 4.55 12.69 14.23
N LYS A 108 5.51 12.11 13.51
CA LYS A 108 6.07 12.65 12.29
C LYS A 108 5.41 12.03 11.06
N ARG A 109 5.21 12.83 10.02
CA ARG A 109 4.79 12.34 8.72
C ARG A 109 6.02 12.15 7.85
N TYR A 110 6.07 11.04 7.12
CA TYR A 110 7.31 10.57 6.50
C TYR A 110 7.38 10.69 4.99
N TRP A 111 6.24 10.65 4.29
CA TRP A 111 6.29 10.54 2.83
C TRP A 111 7.05 11.70 2.18
N ILE A 112 6.61 12.93 2.42
CA ILE A 112 7.17 14.10 1.76
C ILE A 112 8.61 14.37 2.19
N SER A 113 8.88 14.27 3.49
CA SER A 113 10.16 14.71 4.05
C SER A 113 11.28 13.68 3.92
N GLU A 114 10.96 12.39 3.95
CA GLU A 114 11.98 11.35 4.02
C GLU A 114 11.73 10.18 3.08
N TYR A 115 10.55 9.54 3.17
CA TYR A 115 10.33 8.27 2.50
C TYR A 115 10.41 8.39 0.98
N SER A 116 9.83 9.44 0.41
CA SER A 116 9.85 9.66 -1.03
C SER A 116 11.28 9.88 -1.58
N LYS A 117 12.22 10.20 -0.72
CA LYS A 117 13.63 10.41 -1.07
C LYS A 117 14.45 9.12 -1.09
N ILE A 118 13.91 8.02 -0.62
CA ILE A 118 14.63 6.74 -0.56
C ILE A 118 14.95 6.29 -2.00
N PRO A 119 16.23 5.97 -2.28
CA PRO A 119 16.60 5.45 -3.58
C PRO A 119 16.09 4.01 -3.77
N ILE A 120 15.64 3.72 -4.98
CA ILE A 120 15.17 2.40 -5.36
C ILE A 120 15.88 1.96 -6.63
N PRO A 121 16.49 0.76 -6.66
CA PRO A 121 17.04 0.24 -7.90
C PRO A 121 15.92 -0.16 -8.87
N ILE A 122 16.05 0.22 -10.13
CA ILE A 122 15.08 -0.08 -11.18
C ILE A 122 15.75 -0.98 -12.21
N PRO A 123 15.69 -2.31 -12.03
CA PRO A 123 16.20 -3.22 -13.03
C PRO A 123 15.31 -3.27 -14.28
N PRO A 124 15.75 -3.88 -15.38
CA PRO A 124 14.89 -4.07 -16.55
C PRO A 124 13.59 -4.79 -16.21
N LYS A 125 12.54 -4.55 -16.99
CA LYS A 125 11.19 -5.10 -16.71
C LYS A 125 11.17 -6.60 -16.48
N GLU A 126 11.94 -7.34 -17.29
CA GLU A 126 12.02 -8.80 -17.14
C GLU A 126 12.60 -9.20 -15.79
N GLU A 127 13.57 -8.46 -15.29
CA GLU A 127 14.16 -8.71 -13.99
C GLU A 127 13.19 -8.35 -12.86
N GLN A 128 12.47 -7.25 -13.00
CA GLN A 128 11.40 -6.89 -12.03
C GLN A 128 10.39 -8.03 -11.91
N LYS A 129 9.98 -8.59 -13.05
CA LYS A 129 9.01 -9.69 -13.09
C LYS A 129 9.57 -10.95 -12.42
N ARG A 130 10.84 -11.27 -12.66
CA ARG A 130 11.50 -12.42 -12.03
C ARG A 130 11.57 -12.27 -10.52
N ILE A 131 11.91 -11.07 -10.04
CA ILE A 131 11.97 -10.77 -8.60
C ILE A 131 10.58 -10.94 -7.97
N VAL A 132 9.54 -10.39 -8.57
CA VAL A 132 8.17 -10.51 -8.07
C VAL A 132 7.74 -11.97 -8.01
N THR A 133 8.01 -12.74 -9.06
CA THR A 133 7.68 -14.17 -9.10
C THR A 133 8.40 -14.95 -8.01
N ALA A 134 9.70 -14.66 -7.80
CA ALA A 134 10.47 -15.32 -6.76
C ALA A 134 9.92 -15.01 -5.35
N ILE A 135 9.53 -13.76 -5.11
CA ILE A 135 8.95 -13.36 -3.82
C ILE A 135 7.61 -14.06 -3.60
N ASP A 136 6.74 -14.09 -4.61
CA ASP A 136 5.44 -14.76 -4.53
C ASP A 136 5.61 -16.25 -4.23
N ASN A 137 6.55 -16.91 -4.90
CA ASN A 137 6.86 -18.32 -4.66
C ASN A 137 7.36 -18.55 -3.24
N LEU A 138 8.21 -17.68 -2.74
CA LEU A 138 8.73 -17.78 -1.38
C LEU A 138 7.61 -17.67 -0.35
N PHE A 139 6.70 -16.71 -0.51
CA PHE A 139 5.56 -16.56 0.39
C PHE A 139 4.64 -17.78 0.33
N ASN A 140 4.42 -18.36 -0.85
CA ASN A 140 3.63 -19.57 -0.98
C ASN A 140 4.26 -20.75 -0.22
N VAL A 141 5.57 -20.89 -0.28
CA VAL A 141 6.30 -21.92 0.48
C VAL A 141 6.17 -21.68 1.98
N LEU A 142 6.34 -20.45 2.42
CA LEU A 142 6.22 -20.09 3.84
C LEU A 142 4.81 -20.35 4.37
N ASP A 143 3.78 -20.03 3.60
CA ASP A 143 2.39 -20.29 3.97
C ASP A 143 2.14 -21.80 4.09
N ALA A 144 2.66 -22.61 3.17
CA ALA A 144 2.54 -24.07 3.23
C ALA A 144 3.23 -24.65 4.47
N VAL A 145 4.41 -24.15 4.80
CA VAL A 145 5.12 -24.56 6.03
C VAL A 145 4.31 -24.18 7.27
N LYS A 146 3.75 -22.98 7.30
CA LYS A 146 2.94 -22.49 8.40
C LYS A 146 1.69 -23.35 8.62
N GLU A 147 1.04 -23.77 7.55
CA GLU A 147 -0.15 -24.64 7.62
C GLU A 147 0.15 -26.03 8.19
N ASN A 148 1.40 -26.49 8.06
CA ASN A 148 1.81 -27.82 8.51
C ASN A 148 2.42 -27.82 9.93
N LEU A 149 2.43 -26.68 10.59
CA LEU A 149 2.84 -26.57 11.98
C LEU A 149 1.63 -26.77 12.89
#